data_cd2c739d6cbdb75934545f42503e264f
#
_entry.id   cd2c739d6cbdb75934545f42503e264f
#
_cell.length_a   1.000
_cell.length_b   1.000
_cell.length_c   1.000
_cell.angle_alpha   90.00
_cell.angle_beta   90.00
_cell.angle_gamma   90.00
#
_symmetry.space_group_name_H-M   'P 1'
#
loop_
_entity.id
_entity.type
_entity.pdbx_description
1 polymer ?
#
loop_
_entity_poly.entity_id
_entity_poly.type
_entity_poly.pdbx_seq_one_letter_code
_entity_poly.pdbx_strand_id
1 'polypeptide(L)'
;MGGMSITTLERTGPAHSLSPAPSLPLLLTSDPVMTGASRLFAGPGLTRIAPGTYVPSQEWAEARPDLRHMTLIRAAMAKTRGDVVLLGPSAAVWLGLPLVGRLPGRVQCLRLSEARARTALLQRHRRPGLSDLLNASGAHTSSVADTVVDLARWGGLTQGVCAMDAAL
;
A
#
# COMPACT_ATOMS: atom_id res chain seq x y z
N MET A 1 -11.32 29.14 2.24
CA MET A 1 -10.03 28.69 1.66
C MET A 1 -9.15 28.33 2.85
N GLY A 2 -9.11 27.07 3.24
CA GLY A 2 -8.28 26.56 4.34
C GLY A 2 -7.49 25.37 3.82
N GLY A 3 -6.25 25.61 3.39
CA GLY A 3 -5.29 24.56 3.14
C GLY A 3 -4.92 23.90 4.45
N MET A 4 -5.26 22.63 4.60
CA MET A 4 -4.79 21.84 5.73
C MET A 4 -3.31 21.50 5.47
N SER A 5 -2.43 22.34 6.01
CA SER A 5 -1.01 22.01 6.13
C SER A 5 -0.88 20.82 7.07
N ILE A 6 -0.20 19.78 6.60
CA ILE A 6 0.21 18.67 7.45
C ILE A 6 1.32 19.21 8.37
N THR A 7 0.93 19.83 9.48
CA THR A 7 1.89 20.21 10.52
C THR A 7 2.26 18.94 11.27
N THR A 8 3.52 18.62 11.21
CA THR A 8 4.26 17.60 11.94
C THR A 8 3.71 17.37 13.34
N LEU A 9 3.03 16.25 13.55
CA LEU A 9 2.79 15.69 14.86
C LEU A 9 3.78 14.53 15.05
N GLU A 10 5.00 14.90 15.41
CA GLU A 10 5.95 13.96 16.01
C GLU A 10 5.41 13.53 17.38
N ARG A 11 4.75 12.40 17.40
CA ARG A 11 4.56 11.65 18.64
C ARG A 11 5.42 10.40 18.57
N THR A 12 6.57 10.48 19.24
CA THR A 12 7.52 9.40 19.46
C THR A 12 6.88 8.36 20.38
N GLY A 13 6.20 7.40 19.79
CA GLY A 13 5.91 6.11 20.42
C GLY A 13 7.10 5.17 20.17
N PRO A 14 7.28 4.08 20.95
CA PRO A 14 8.40 3.18 20.74
C PRO A 14 8.38 2.68 19.30
N ALA A 15 9.45 2.99 18.57
CA ALA A 15 9.67 2.54 17.22
C ALA A 15 9.85 1.01 17.26
N HIS A 16 8.77 0.27 17.03
CA HIS A 16 8.92 -1.09 16.54
C HIS A 16 9.61 -0.96 15.19
N SER A 17 10.87 -1.31 15.15
CA SER A 17 11.66 -1.43 13.93
C SER A 17 11.08 -2.58 13.10
N LEU A 18 9.96 -2.31 12.45
CA LEU A 18 9.39 -3.22 11.46
C LEU A 18 10.29 -3.11 10.23
N SER A 19 11.13 -4.09 10.04
CA SER A 19 11.84 -4.27 8.77
C SER A 19 10.82 -4.20 7.63
N PRO A 20 11.10 -3.46 6.55
CA PRO A 20 10.14 -3.41 5.44
C PRO A 20 9.90 -4.83 4.95
N ALA A 21 8.64 -5.23 4.93
CA ALA A 21 8.24 -6.55 4.45
C ALA A 21 8.76 -6.79 3.03
N PRO A 22 9.12 -8.03 2.68
CA PRO A 22 9.66 -8.36 1.36
C PRO A 22 8.66 -7.96 0.26
N SER A 23 9.18 -7.56 -0.89
CA SER A 23 8.40 -7.28 -2.11
C SER A 23 9.15 -7.82 -3.31
N LEU A 24 8.44 -8.05 -4.41
CA LEU A 24 9.08 -8.39 -5.67
C LEU A 24 9.87 -7.21 -6.24
N PRO A 25 10.91 -7.46 -7.04
CA PRO A 25 11.62 -6.42 -7.78
C PRO A 25 10.65 -5.61 -8.65
N LEU A 26 10.72 -4.30 -8.57
CA LEU A 26 9.93 -3.38 -9.38
C LEU A 26 10.79 -2.77 -10.46
N LEU A 27 10.32 -2.82 -11.70
CA LEU A 27 10.91 -2.15 -12.84
C LEU A 27 9.97 -1.01 -13.29
N LEU A 28 10.46 0.21 -13.18
CA LEU A 28 9.72 1.39 -13.62
C LEU A 28 10.25 1.87 -14.97
N THR A 29 9.38 2.38 -15.83
CA THR A 29 9.83 2.95 -17.13
C THR A 29 10.72 4.17 -16.96
N SER A 30 10.75 4.78 -15.78
CA SER A 30 11.69 5.85 -15.42
C SER A 30 13.07 5.35 -15.01
N ASP A 31 13.23 4.05 -14.79
CA ASP A 31 14.52 3.50 -14.38
C ASP A 31 15.50 3.48 -15.54
N PRO A 32 16.78 3.88 -15.32
CA PRO A 32 17.79 3.92 -16.37
C PRO A 32 18.12 2.53 -16.96
N VAL A 33 17.81 1.45 -16.24
CA VAL A 33 17.97 0.06 -16.69
C VAL A 33 16.96 -0.29 -17.79
N MET A 34 15.84 0.41 -17.87
CA MET A 34 14.84 0.23 -18.91
C MET A 34 15.26 0.98 -20.17
N THR A 35 16.00 0.31 -21.07
CA THR A 35 16.37 0.87 -22.37
C THR A 35 15.16 1.08 -23.28
N GLY A 36 15.30 1.98 -24.29
CA GLY A 36 14.19 2.48 -25.10
C GLY A 36 13.23 1.43 -25.68
N ALA A 37 13.73 0.28 -26.15
CA ALA A 37 12.88 -0.80 -26.67
C ALA A 37 12.06 -1.51 -25.56
N SER A 38 12.63 -1.66 -24.38
CA SER A 38 11.95 -2.28 -23.23
C SER A 38 10.87 -1.38 -22.61
N ARG A 39 10.90 -0.07 -22.90
CA ARG A 39 9.88 0.87 -22.44
C ARG A 39 8.53 0.72 -23.15
N LEU A 40 8.56 0.27 -24.40
CA LEU A 40 7.37 0.15 -25.24
C LEU A 40 6.72 -1.23 -25.16
N PHE A 41 7.50 -2.26 -24.89
CA PHE A 41 7.03 -3.63 -24.79
C PHE A 41 7.60 -4.28 -23.54
N ALA A 42 6.76 -4.87 -22.73
CA ALA A 42 7.21 -5.83 -21.72
C ALA A 42 7.93 -6.94 -22.48
N GLY A 43 9.25 -7.02 -22.33
CA GLY A 43 10.03 -8.12 -22.89
C GLY A 43 9.50 -9.47 -22.40
N PRO A 44 9.79 -10.57 -23.07
CA PRO A 44 9.46 -11.89 -22.59
C PRO A 44 9.99 -12.04 -21.15
N GLY A 45 9.11 -12.42 -20.23
CA GLY A 45 9.46 -12.57 -18.81
C GLY A 45 9.05 -11.41 -17.89
N LEU A 46 8.40 -10.34 -18.38
CA LEU A 46 7.87 -9.26 -17.56
C LEU A 46 6.35 -9.18 -17.62
N THR A 47 5.73 -9.06 -16.44
CA THR A 47 4.30 -8.81 -16.28
C THR A 47 4.06 -7.35 -15.94
N ARG A 48 3.20 -6.70 -16.70
CA ARG A 48 2.78 -5.32 -16.43
C ARG A 48 1.71 -5.31 -15.34
N ILE A 49 2.02 -4.72 -14.19
CA ILE A 49 1.07 -4.57 -13.06
C ILE A 49 0.36 -3.20 -13.06
N ALA A 50 0.95 -2.20 -13.71
CA ALA A 50 0.34 -0.89 -13.92
C ALA A 50 1.01 -0.17 -15.11
N PRO A 51 0.45 0.93 -15.63
CA PRO A 51 1.11 1.72 -16.66
C PRO A 51 2.53 2.08 -16.26
N GLY A 52 3.52 1.64 -17.04
CA GLY A 52 4.94 1.89 -16.79
C GLY A 52 5.51 1.20 -15.54
N THR A 53 4.90 0.10 -15.09
CA THR A 53 5.37 -0.67 -13.93
C THR A 53 5.30 -2.15 -14.24
N TYR A 54 6.41 -2.83 -14.08
CA TYR A 54 6.59 -4.23 -14.45
C TYR A 54 7.24 -5.00 -13.30
N VAL A 55 7.01 -6.30 -13.29
CA VAL A 55 7.61 -7.28 -12.38
C VAL A 55 8.01 -8.51 -13.16
N PRO A 56 8.96 -9.33 -12.70
CA PRO A 56 9.26 -10.61 -13.32
C PRO A 56 8.03 -11.52 -13.33
N SER A 57 7.70 -12.09 -14.50
CA SER A 57 6.44 -12.84 -14.69
C SER A 57 6.37 -14.10 -13.84
N GLN A 58 7.48 -14.84 -13.75
CA GLN A 58 7.52 -16.07 -12.98
C GLN A 58 7.33 -15.78 -11.49
N GLU A 59 8.12 -14.86 -10.93
CA GLU A 59 8.02 -14.46 -9.53
C GLU A 59 6.63 -13.93 -9.18
N TRP A 60 6.03 -13.17 -10.09
CA TRP A 60 4.66 -12.68 -9.92
C TRP A 60 3.63 -13.81 -9.92
N ALA A 61 3.77 -14.80 -10.79
CA ALA A 61 2.85 -15.93 -10.86
C ALA A 61 2.92 -16.83 -9.62
N GLU A 62 4.12 -17.00 -9.06
CA GLU A 62 4.37 -17.84 -7.89
C GLU A 62 4.16 -17.10 -6.56
N ALA A 63 4.13 -15.76 -6.60
CA ALA A 63 4.03 -14.94 -5.38
C ALA A 63 2.71 -15.16 -4.63
N ARG A 64 2.81 -15.24 -3.31
CA ARG A 64 1.66 -15.27 -2.40
C ARG A 64 0.86 -13.95 -2.52
N PRO A 65 -0.44 -13.97 -2.18
CA PRO A 65 -1.31 -12.79 -2.28
C PRO A 65 -0.79 -11.56 -1.51
N ASP A 66 -0.26 -11.77 -0.31
CA ASP A 66 0.33 -10.72 0.52
C ASP A 66 1.55 -10.07 -0.13
N LEU A 67 2.46 -10.88 -0.70
CA LEU A 67 3.64 -10.41 -1.41
C LEU A 67 3.25 -9.62 -2.68
N ARG A 68 2.27 -10.11 -3.44
CA ARG A 68 1.72 -9.37 -4.59
C ARG A 68 1.15 -8.02 -4.16
N HIS A 69 0.37 -8.01 -3.07
CA HIS A 69 -0.25 -6.78 -2.58
C HIS A 69 0.81 -5.80 -2.04
N MET A 70 1.82 -6.27 -1.33
CA MET A 70 2.98 -5.47 -0.92
C MET A 70 3.69 -4.84 -2.13
N THR A 71 3.86 -5.60 -3.20
CA THR A 71 4.45 -5.11 -4.45
C THR A 71 3.59 -4.00 -5.08
N LEU A 72 2.26 -4.14 -5.06
CA LEU A 72 1.35 -3.09 -5.53
C LEU A 72 1.45 -1.82 -4.67
N ILE A 73 1.59 -1.94 -3.34
CA ILE A 73 1.78 -0.81 -2.43
C ILE A 73 3.06 -0.06 -2.80
N ARG A 74 4.19 -0.76 -2.94
CA ARG A 74 5.47 -0.15 -3.31
C ARG A 74 5.41 0.52 -4.69
N ALA A 75 4.76 -0.11 -5.65
CA ALA A 75 4.53 0.48 -6.96
C ALA A 75 3.69 1.77 -6.90
N ALA A 76 2.67 1.78 -6.05
CA ALA A 76 1.84 2.96 -5.82
C ALA A 76 2.64 4.10 -5.16
N MET A 77 3.43 3.79 -4.13
CA MET A 77 4.29 4.77 -3.45
C MET A 77 5.34 5.38 -4.38
N ALA A 78 6.00 4.55 -5.19
CA ALA A 78 6.97 5.04 -6.18
C ALA A 78 6.33 6.02 -7.18
N LYS A 79 5.09 5.75 -7.61
CA LYS A 79 4.36 6.62 -8.56
C LYS A 79 3.80 7.89 -7.95
N THR A 80 3.51 7.89 -6.68
CA THR A 80 2.93 9.04 -5.96
C THR A 80 3.98 9.82 -5.15
N ARG A 81 5.25 9.46 -5.27
CA ARG A 81 6.36 10.07 -4.51
C ARG A 81 6.16 10.00 -3.00
N GLY A 82 5.55 8.91 -2.52
CA GLY A 82 5.29 8.70 -1.10
C GLY A 82 4.00 9.32 -0.57
N ASP A 83 3.26 10.05 -1.40
CA ASP A 83 2.06 10.82 -0.98
C ASP A 83 0.81 9.92 -0.88
N VAL A 84 0.94 8.81 -0.14
CA VAL A 84 -0.11 7.82 0.07
C VAL A 84 -0.22 7.50 1.55
N VAL A 85 -1.43 7.61 2.09
CA VAL A 85 -1.78 7.09 3.42
C VAL A 85 -2.55 5.79 3.24
N LEU A 86 -1.95 4.67 3.65
CA LEU A 86 -2.55 3.35 3.52
C LEU A 86 -3.69 3.17 4.51
N LEU A 87 -4.75 2.46 4.09
CA LEU A 87 -5.93 2.14 4.90
C LEU A 87 -6.28 0.65 4.81
N GLY A 88 -6.99 0.16 5.82
CA GLY A 88 -7.61 -1.17 5.84
C GLY A 88 -6.69 -2.29 5.41
N PRO A 89 -7.05 -3.15 4.42
CA PRO A 89 -6.21 -4.28 4.01
C PRO A 89 -4.79 -3.89 3.56
N SER A 90 -4.61 -2.71 2.96
CA SER A 90 -3.28 -2.27 2.54
C SER A 90 -2.42 -1.82 3.72
N ALA A 91 -3.02 -1.14 4.70
CA ALA A 91 -2.33 -0.82 5.95
C ALA A 91 -2.00 -2.11 6.72
N ALA A 92 -2.91 -3.07 6.78
CA ALA A 92 -2.69 -4.35 7.45
C ALA A 92 -1.51 -5.14 6.86
N VAL A 93 -1.45 -5.26 5.51
CA VAL A 93 -0.30 -5.91 4.84
C VAL A 93 1.00 -5.19 5.16
N TRP A 94 1.00 -3.86 5.15
CA TRP A 94 2.19 -3.06 5.46
C TRP A 94 2.64 -3.21 6.91
N LEU A 95 1.69 -3.29 7.85
CA LEU A 95 1.94 -3.46 9.27
C LEU A 95 2.20 -4.92 9.69
N GLY A 96 2.10 -5.88 8.75
CA GLY A 96 2.29 -7.30 9.04
C GLY A 96 1.13 -7.95 9.78
N LEU A 97 -0.05 -7.34 9.80
CA LEU A 97 -1.24 -7.90 10.42
C LEU A 97 -1.83 -9.04 9.55
N PRO A 98 -2.32 -10.12 10.17
CA PRO A 98 -2.92 -11.22 9.45
C PRO A 98 -4.21 -10.78 8.74
N LEU A 99 -4.42 -11.32 7.55
CA LEU A 99 -5.61 -11.08 6.76
C LEU A 99 -6.32 -12.39 6.44
N VAL A 100 -7.62 -12.40 6.65
CA VAL A 100 -8.49 -13.51 6.31
C VAL A 100 -9.25 -13.17 5.03
N GLY A 101 -9.24 -14.09 4.07
CA GLY A 101 -9.96 -13.91 2.81
C GLY A 101 -9.10 -13.30 1.69
N ARG A 102 -9.78 -12.70 0.71
CA ARG A 102 -9.16 -12.22 -0.51
C ARG A 102 -8.68 -10.78 -0.38
N LEU A 103 -7.44 -10.53 -0.74
CA LEU A 103 -6.90 -9.19 -0.83
C LEU A 103 -7.48 -8.41 -2.01
N PRO A 104 -7.70 -7.08 -1.86
CA PRO A 104 -8.17 -6.26 -2.96
C PRO A 104 -7.11 -6.13 -4.07
N GLY A 105 -7.57 -6.05 -5.32
CA GLY A 105 -6.66 -5.87 -6.47
C GLY A 105 -6.06 -4.47 -6.61
N ARG A 106 -6.41 -3.55 -5.70
CA ARG A 106 -5.91 -2.17 -5.66
C ARG A 106 -5.51 -1.81 -4.24
N VAL A 107 -4.53 -0.91 -4.14
CA VAL A 107 -4.06 -0.35 -2.86
C VAL A 107 -5.13 0.59 -2.29
N GLN A 108 -5.59 0.28 -1.09
CA GLN A 108 -6.57 1.07 -0.36
C GLN A 108 -5.86 2.24 0.32
N CYS A 109 -6.29 3.45 0.07
CA CYS A 109 -5.65 4.64 0.62
C CYS A 109 -6.63 5.77 0.92
N LEU A 110 -6.18 6.69 1.79
CA LEU A 110 -6.92 7.88 2.13
C LEU A 110 -6.99 8.84 0.93
N ARG A 111 -8.13 9.48 0.75
CA ARG A 111 -8.29 10.57 -0.19
C ARG A 111 -7.87 11.88 0.46
N LEU A 112 -6.67 12.34 0.18
CA LEU A 112 -6.11 13.57 0.74
C LEU A 112 -6.57 14.85 0.03
N SER A 113 -6.98 14.74 -1.24
CA SER A 113 -7.42 15.90 -2.03
C SER A 113 -8.48 15.51 -3.06
N GLU A 114 -9.17 16.50 -3.61
CA GLU A 114 -10.09 16.33 -4.73
C GLU A 114 -9.38 16.01 -6.07
N ALA A 115 -8.06 15.96 -6.06
CA ALA A 115 -7.26 15.64 -7.23
C ALA A 115 -7.67 14.29 -7.82
N ARG A 116 -8.09 14.33 -9.09
CA ARG A 116 -8.61 13.19 -9.85
C ARG A 116 -7.54 12.21 -10.34
N ALA A 117 -6.36 12.18 -9.76
CA ALA A 117 -5.34 11.23 -10.19
C ALA A 117 -5.83 9.79 -9.92
N ARG A 118 -6.61 9.26 -10.85
CA ARG A 118 -6.93 7.82 -10.94
C ARG A 118 -5.65 7.12 -11.37
N THR A 119 -4.86 6.67 -10.43
CA THR A 119 -3.86 5.68 -10.76
C THR A 119 -4.55 4.31 -10.78
N ALA A 120 -4.21 3.48 -11.75
CA ALA A 120 -4.76 2.13 -11.86
C ALA A 120 -4.52 1.29 -10.58
N LEU A 121 -3.52 1.68 -9.79
CA LEU A 121 -3.13 1.01 -8.56
C LEU A 121 -3.90 1.44 -7.32
N LEU A 122 -4.51 2.64 -7.27
CA LEU A 122 -5.08 3.20 -6.05
C LEU A 122 -6.59 3.16 -6.03
N GLN A 123 -7.15 2.75 -4.90
CA GLN A 123 -8.54 2.95 -4.54
C GLN A 123 -8.59 3.90 -3.34
N ARG A 124 -9.16 5.09 -3.55
CA ARG A 124 -9.21 6.16 -2.55
C ARG A 124 -10.49 6.13 -1.79
N HIS A 125 -10.39 6.19 -0.47
CA HIS A 125 -11.51 6.22 0.45
C HIS A 125 -11.56 7.55 1.20
N ARG A 126 -12.79 8.02 1.47
CA ARG A 126 -13.03 9.03 2.51
C ARG A 126 -13.10 8.31 3.85
N ARG A 127 -12.33 8.76 4.81
CA ARG A 127 -12.30 8.20 6.16
C ARG A 127 -12.38 9.33 7.18
N PRO A 128 -13.59 9.86 7.43
CA PRO A 128 -13.79 10.84 8.51
C PRO A 128 -13.51 10.16 9.87
N GLY A 129 -12.96 10.90 10.79
CA GLY A 129 -12.64 10.40 12.13
C GLY A 129 -11.43 9.45 12.17
N LEU A 130 -10.50 9.57 11.23
CA LEU A 130 -9.21 8.92 11.35
C LEU A 130 -8.46 9.58 12.51
N SER A 131 -8.12 8.79 13.55
CA SER A 131 -7.56 9.32 14.77
C SER A 131 -6.10 9.71 14.63
N ASP A 132 -5.29 8.79 14.13
CA ASP A 132 -3.84 8.94 14.06
C ASP A 132 -3.26 8.31 12.79
N LEU A 133 -2.20 8.94 12.29
CA LEU A 133 -1.38 8.38 11.23
C LEU A 133 -0.07 7.88 11.81
N LEU A 134 0.33 6.69 11.37
CA LEU A 134 1.64 6.12 11.66
C LEU A 134 2.57 6.34 10.47
N ASN A 135 3.82 6.66 10.75
CA ASN A 135 4.90 6.54 9.78
C ASN A 135 5.64 5.23 10.08
N ALA A 136 5.33 4.20 9.31
CA ALA A 136 5.91 2.88 9.48
C ALA A 136 6.75 2.53 8.25
N SER A 137 8.05 2.31 8.44
CA SER A 137 8.98 1.86 7.39
C SER A 137 8.91 2.69 6.10
N GLY A 138 8.74 4.02 6.22
CA GLY A 138 8.70 4.95 5.08
C GLY A 138 7.34 5.07 4.38
N ALA A 139 6.26 4.50 4.95
CA ALA A 139 4.89 4.74 4.50
C ALA A 139 4.04 5.37 5.61
N HIS A 140 3.13 6.24 5.20
CA HIS A 140 2.06 6.69 6.09
C HIS A 140 0.92 5.68 6.06
N THR A 141 0.47 5.26 7.25
CA THR A 141 -0.64 4.32 7.42
C THR A 141 -1.63 4.85 8.45
N SER A 142 -2.87 4.36 8.45
CA SER A 142 -3.74 4.47 9.61
C SER A 142 -3.10 3.78 10.82
N SER A 143 -3.48 4.17 12.02
CA SER A 143 -3.08 3.49 13.26
C SER A 143 -3.47 2.00 13.21
N VAL A 144 -2.83 1.17 14.05
CA VAL A 144 -3.20 -0.24 14.16
C VAL A 144 -4.67 -0.39 14.54
N ALA A 145 -5.14 0.41 15.49
CA ALA A 145 -6.55 0.40 15.93
C ALA A 145 -7.51 0.78 14.78
N ASP A 146 -7.26 1.87 14.06
CA ASP A 146 -8.05 2.25 12.90
C ASP A 146 -8.02 1.20 11.80
N THR A 147 -6.86 0.56 11.58
CA THR A 147 -6.70 -0.52 10.61
C THR A 147 -7.58 -1.72 10.98
N VAL A 148 -7.58 -2.14 12.24
CA VAL A 148 -8.44 -3.23 12.74
C VAL A 148 -9.93 -2.90 12.54
N VAL A 149 -10.34 -1.67 12.87
CA VAL A 149 -11.72 -1.21 12.66
C VAL A 149 -12.09 -1.23 11.17
N ASP A 150 -11.21 -0.76 10.30
CA ASP A 150 -11.46 -0.79 8.84
C ASP A 150 -11.54 -2.22 8.31
N LEU A 151 -10.72 -3.14 8.81
CA LEU A 151 -10.79 -4.57 8.47
C LEU A 151 -12.13 -5.19 8.88
N ALA A 152 -12.62 -4.89 10.09
CA ALA A 152 -13.92 -5.35 10.55
C ALA A 152 -15.07 -4.79 9.69
N ARG A 153 -14.99 -3.52 9.31
CA ARG A 153 -16.02 -2.84 8.48
C ARG A 153 -16.07 -3.32 7.04
N TRP A 154 -14.90 -3.62 6.44
CA TRP A 154 -14.81 -3.96 5.02
C TRP A 154 -14.77 -5.45 4.74
N GLY A 155 -14.23 -6.24 5.67
CA GLY A 155 -14.04 -7.69 5.54
C GLY A 155 -14.85 -8.54 6.52
N GLY A 156 -15.62 -7.88 7.40
CA GLY A 156 -16.43 -8.53 8.42
C GLY A 156 -15.72 -8.74 9.75
N LEU A 157 -16.51 -9.08 10.76
CA LEU A 157 -16.06 -9.17 12.16
C LEU A 157 -14.89 -10.15 12.33
N THR A 158 -14.94 -11.30 11.69
CA THR A 158 -13.87 -12.32 11.76
C THR A 158 -12.51 -11.74 11.37
N GLN A 159 -12.46 -10.95 10.30
CA GLN A 159 -11.21 -10.34 9.86
C GLN A 159 -10.69 -9.31 10.86
N GLY A 160 -11.59 -8.51 11.44
CA GLY A 160 -11.23 -7.55 12.49
C GLY A 160 -10.68 -8.23 13.74
N VAL A 161 -11.35 -9.30 14.20
CA VAL A 161 -10.91 -10.05 15.40
C VAL A 161 -9.56 -10.70 15.19
N CYS A 162 -9.33 -11.38 14.06
CA CYS A 162 -8.01 -11.99 13.77
C CYS A 162 -6.88 -10.96 13.73
N ALA A 163 -7.14 -9.79 13.18
CA ALA A 163 -6.13 -8.72 13.14
C ALA A 163 -5.90 -8.10 14.53
N MET A 164 -6.96 -7.98 15.34
CA MET A 164 -6.88 -7.47 16.70
C MET A 164 -6.07 -8.39 17.61
N ASP A 165 -6.35 -9.71 17.58
CA ASP A 165 -5.60 -10.69 18.36
C ASP A 165 -4.09 -10.67 18.06
N ALA A 166 -3.73 -10.43 16.82
CA ALA A 166 -2.33 -10.34 16.42
C ALA A 166 -1.67 -8.99 16.75
N ALA A 167 -2.46 -7.98 17.07
CA ALA A 167 -1.99 -6.64 17.40
C ALA A 167 -1.76 -6.44 18.91
N LEU A 168 -2.23 -7.38 19.75
CA LEU A 168 -2.07 -7.38 21.21
C LEU A 168 -0.77 -8.04 21.63
#